data_cf1f3a901027bf95d31c3184401e3d43
#
_entry.id   cf1f3a901027bf95d31c3184401e3d43
#
_cell.length_a   1.000
_cell.length_b   1.000
_cell.length_c   1.000
_cell.angle_alpha   90.00
_cell.angle_beta   90.00
_cell.angle_gamma   90.00
#
_symmetry.space_group_name_H-M   'P 1'
#
loop_
_entity.id
_entity.type
_entity.pdbx_description
1 polymer ?
#
loop_
_entity_poly.entity_id
_entity_poly.type
_entity_poly.pdbx_seq_one_letter_code
_entity_poly.pdbx_strand_id
1 'polypeptide(L)'
;GLISILSRYNFTIEENSPEEQQVALDPELLGKVFENLLGAYNPETRETARNQSGSFYTPREIVNYMVDESLISYLGNTAFVRSLFSPEFSYDKTKADDYKTISDKLKAIKILDPACGSGAFPMGLLNRMIDILGHISPEENTYDLKLSIIENCIYGSDIQSIAAQITKLRFFISLICNCEKDASKPNYGIPTLPNLETKFVAANSLIEKKRTQVGDYCGNLFDDREIENLKNELKNIRHEHFLAKTANRKKTLRQKDKELRERMTRLLADDNVFAQADAKQLAEWNPYDQNAVADFFDPEWMFGVSDGFDIVIGNPPYIQLQNDGGKLAKLYADCNYKTFARTGDIYCLFYERGHQLLKSNGHLCYITSNKWMRAGYGEKTRDFFAKNTNPMLLIDFAGVKIFESATVDTNILLFAKAANEHKTWCAVTNKQNKDSVKNLSVFVQQS
;
A
#
# COMPACT_ATOMS: atom_id res chain seq x y z
N GLY A 1 -28.48 -21.76 -8.73
CA GLY A 1 -27.07 -21.64 -8.41
C GLY A 1 -26.70 -20.24 -7.90
N LEU A 2 -25.43 -19.99 -7.62
CA LEU A 2 -24.95 -18.72 -7.09
C LEU A 2 -25.43 -17.49 -7.88
N ILE A 3 -25.37 -17.55 -9.19
CA ILE A 3 -25.86 -16.49 -10.10
C ILE A 3 -27.35 -16.20 -9.88
N SER A 4 -28.17 -17.23 -9.68
CA SER A 4 -29.63 -17.10 -9.44
C SER A 4 -29.92 -16.48 -8.04
N ILE A 5 -29.01 -16.62 -7.10
CA ILE A 5 -29.09 -15.93 -5.79
C ILE A 5 -28.69 -14.47 -5.95
N LEU A 6 -27.55 -14.23 -6.58
CA LEU A 6 -27.04 -12.88 -6.79
C LEU A 6 -27.97 -12.00 -7.64
N SER A 7 -28.66 -12.58 -8.64
CA SER A 7 -29.63 -11.84 -9.47
C SER A 7 -30.92 -11.37 -8.75
N ARG A 8 -31.10 -11.78 -7.49
CA ARG A 8 -32.23 -11.32 -6.64
C ARG A 8 -31.91 -10.05 -5.86
N TYR A 9 -30.66 -9.59 -5.90
CA TYR A 9 -30.21 -8.41 -5.17
C TYR A 9 -29.77 -7.34 -6.16
N ASN A 10 -30.20 -6.11 -5.94
CA ASN A 10 -29.64 -4.95 -6.61
C ASN A 10 -28.32 -4.58 -5.91
N PHE A 11 -27.23 -4.63 -6.65
CA PHE A 11 -25.94 -4.20 -6.16
C PHE A 11 -25.75 -2.73 -6.53
N THR A 12 -25.78 -1.84 -5.54
CA THR A 12 -25.53 -0.40 -5.71
C THR A 12 -24.22 -0.03 -5.04
N ILE A 13 -23.65 1.12 -5.43
CA ILE A 13 -22.38 1.65 -4.90
C ILE A 13 -22.66 2.78 -3.90
N GLU A 14 -23.81 3.44 -4.00
CA GLU A 14 -24.17 4.58 -3.19
C GLU A 14 -25.03 4.16 -1.98
N GLU A 15 -24.49 4.34 -0.77
CA GLU A 15 -25.20 4.11 0.50
C GLU A 15 -26.30 5.13 0.81
N ASN A 16 -26.50 6.18 0.00
CA ASN A 16 -27.30 7.36 0.36
C ASN A 16 -28.68 7.46 -0.32
N SER A 17 -29.21 6.41 -0.89
CA SER A 17 -30.59 6.40 -1.39
C SER A 17 -31.53 5.87 -0.30
N PRO A 18 -32.46 6.68 0.24
CA PRO A 18 -33.36 6.25 1.33
C PRO A 18 -34.37 5.17 0.93
N GLU A 19 -34.54 4.89 -0.38
CA GLU A 19 -35.58 4.02 -0.90
C GLU A 19 -35.11 2.64 -1.34
N GLU A 20 -33.80 2.37 -1.40
CA GLU A 20 -33.23 1.08 -1.85
C GLU A 20 -32.21 0.50 -0.87
N GLN A 21 -32.63 0.15 0.34
CA GLN A 21 -31.86 -0.69 1.28
C GLN A 21 -31.72 -2.13 0.80
N GLN A 22 -31.21 -2.37 -0.39
CA GLN A 22 -30.94 -3.72 -0.88
C GLN A 22 -29.46 -3.85 -1.22
N VAL A 23 -28.67 -4.27 -0.21
CA VAL A 23 -27.29 -4.78 -0.32
C VAL A 23 -26.42 -3.98 -1.29
N ALA A 24 -25.96 -2.80 -0.85
CA ALA A 24 -24.86 -2.12 -1.49
C ALA A 24 -23.60 -2.99 -1.40
N LEU A 25 -23.07 -3.49 -2.51
CA LEU A 25 -21.71 -4.01 -2.58
C LEU A 25 -20.74 -2.84 -2.70
N ASP A 26 -20.65 -2.06 -1.64
CA ASP A 26 -19.56 -1.12 -1.48
C ASP A 26 -18.24 -1.94 -1.45
N PRO A 27 -17.24 -1.60 -2.27
CA PRO A 27 -15.90 -2.19 -2.19
C PRO A 27 -15.33 -2.17 -0.78
N GLU A 28 -15.74 -1.23 0.06
CA GLU A 28 -15.34 -1.09 1.47
C GLU A 28 -16.03 -2.12 2.36
N LEU A 29 -17.35 -2.30 2.24
CA LEU A 29 -18.08 -3.34 2.96
C LEU A 29 -17.50 -4.73 2.66
N LEU A 30 -17.13 -4.98 1.42
CA LEU A 30 -16.45 -6.20 1.00
C LEU A 30 -15.14 -6.38 1.77
N GLY A 31 -14.31 -5.33 1.89
CA GLY A 31 -13.08 -5.34 2.68
C GLY A 31 -13.35 -5.70 4.15
N LYS A 32 -14.31 -5.05 4.81
CA LYS A 32 -14.69 -5.31 6.20
C LYS A 32 -15.20 -6.75 6.41
N VAL A 33 -16.01 -7.27 5.50
CA VAL A 33 -16.52 -8.64 5.55
C VAL A 33 -15.38 -9.65 5.41
N PHE A 34 -14.48 -9.46 4.46
CA PHE A 34 -13.35 -10.37 4.27
C PHE A 34 -12.35 -10.34 5.41
N GLU A 35 -12.03 -9.18 5.97
CA GLU A 35 -11.15 -9.11 7.15
C GLU A 35 -11.79 -9.75 8.38
N ASN A 36 -13.10 -9.62 8.55
CA ASN A 36 -13.80 -10.34 9.59
C ASN A 36 -13.78 -11.86 9.35
N LEU A 37 -13.90 -12.32 8.11
CA LEU A 37 -13.77 -13.74 7.77
C LEU A 37 -12.36 -14.25 7.97
N LEU A 38 -11.32 -13.51 7.56
CA LEU A 38 -9.92 -13.82 7.79
C LEU A 38 -9.56 -13.79 9.28
N GLY A 39 -10.26 -12.96 10.06
CA GLY A 39 -10.13 -12.90 11.51
C GLY A 39 -10.95 -13.95 12.28
N ALA A 40 -11.73 -14.80 11.57
CA ALA A 40 -12.62 -15.77 12.20
C ALA A 40 -11.85 -16.86 12.95
N TYR A 41 -12.49 -17.39 13.97
CA TYR A 41 -11.96 -18.50 14.76
C TYR A 41 -11.80 -19.77 13.92
N ASN A 42 -10.60 -20.35 13.93
CA ASN A 42 -10.36 -21.66 13.33
C ASN A 42 -10.63 -22.74 14.41
N PRO A 43 -11.68 -23.58 14.23
CA PRO A 43 -12.01 -24.60 15.23
C PRO A 43 -10.95 -25.69 15.36
N GLU A 44 -10.10 -25.91 14.37
CA GLU A 44 -9.05 -26.91 14.39
C GLU A 44 -7.84 -26.46 15.22
N THR A 45 -7.44 -25.19 15.10
CA THR A 45 -6.28 -24.65 15.83
C THR A 45 -6.67 -24.04 17.19
N ARG A 46 -7.97 -23.83 17.45
CA ARG A 46 -8.53 -23.13 18.62
C ARG A 46 -8.03 -21.69 18.80
N GLU A 47 -7.46 -21.12 17.78
CA GLU A 47 -6.96 -19.74 17.75
C GLU A 47 -7.77 -18.92 16.74
N THR A 48 -7.89 -17.62 17.01
CA THR A 48 -8.39 -16.70 15.99
C THR A 48 -7.25 -16.42 15.01
N ALA A 49 -7.55 -16.45 13.73
CA ALA A 49 -6.59 -16.07 12.70
C ALA A 49 -6.00 -14.66 12.93
N ARG A 50 -6.72 -13.77 13.63
CA ARG A 50 -6.25 -12.47 14.11
C ARG A 50 -5.05 -12.55 15.04
N ASN A 51 -5.02 -13.51 15.97
CA ASN A 51 -3.89 -13.68 16.88
C ASN A 51 -2.63 -14.10 16.12
N GLN A 52 -2.78 -14.76 14.97
CA GLN A 52 -1.68 -15.17 14.09
C GLN A 52 -1.28 -14.08 13.11
N SER A 53 -2.23 -13.31 12.55
CA SER A 53 -1.98 -12.29 11.52
C SER A 53 -1.73 -10.89 12.09
N GLY A 54 -2.19 -10.60 13.32
CA GLY A 54 -2.11 -9.26 13.92
C GLY A 54 -2.85 -8.17 13.14
N SER A 55 -3.74 -8.55 12.21
CA SER A 55 -4.41 -7.63 11.29
C SER A 55 -5.67 -7.03 11.92
N PHE A 56 -5.87 -5.72 11.74
CA PHE A 56 -7.05 -4.98 12.19
C PHE A 56 -7.58 -4.11 11.05
N TYR A 57 -8.90 -4.15 10.85
CA TYR A 57 -9.56 -3.26 9.90
C TYR A 57 -9.45 -1.80 10.35
N THR A 58 -8.93 -0.96 9.48
CA THR A 58 -8.78 0.47 9.76
C THR A 58 -10.06 1.22 9.37
N PRO A 59 -10.70 1.94 10.33
CA PRO A 59 -11.89 2.72 10.05
C PRO A 59 -11.67 3.76 8.92
N ARG A 60 -12.70 4.01 8.13
CA ARG A 60 -12.65 4.89 6.95
C ARG A 60 -12.17 6.30 7.29
N GLU A 61 -12.62 6.85 8.41
CA GLU A 61 -12.24 8.20 8.86
C GLU A 61 -10.74 8.30 9.11
N ILE A 62 -10.14 7.23 9.65
CA ILE A 62 -8.70 7.14 9.89
C ILE A 62 -7.94 7.01 8.56
N VAL A 63 -8.41 6.13 7.65
CA VAL A 63 -7.82 5.97 6.32
C VAL A 63 -7.85 7.29 5.56
N ASN A 64 -9.00 7.96 5.51
CA ASN A 64 -9.16 9.23 4.81
C ASN A 64 -8.19 10.29 5.35
N TYR A 65 -8.14 10.46 6.68
CA TYR A 65 -7.24 11.41 7.31
C TYR A 65 -5.76 11.13 6.98
N MET A 66 -5.32 9.88 7.11
CA MET A 66 -3.94 9.49 6.82
C MET A 66 -3.58 9.67 5.35
N VAL A 67 -4.51 9.37 4.45
CA VAL A 67 -4.37 9.59 3.01
C VAL A 67 -4.24 11.09 2.71
N ASP A 68 -5.14 11.91 3.26
CA ASP A 68 -5.13 13.36 3.07
C ASP A 68 -3.80 13.97 3.56
N GLU A 69 -3.38 13.70 4.78
CA GLU A 69 -2.12 14.27 5.33
C GLU A 69 -0.88 13.77 4.57
N SER A 70 -0.89 12.52 4.08
CA SER A 70 0.20 11.99 3.27
C SER A 70 0.31 12.69 1.91
N LEU A 71 -0.82 12.88 1.22
CA LEU A 71 -0.86 13.58 -0.07
C LEU A 71 -0.56 15.08 0.10
N ILE A 72 -1.09 15.72 1.13
CA ILE A 72 -0.80 17.13 1.46
C ILE A 72 0.70 17.32 1.71
N SER A 73 1.33 16.43 2.49
CA SER A 73 2.76 16.49 2.77
C SER A 73 3.60 16.34 1.50
N TYR A 74 3.24 15.39 0.63
CA TYR A 74 3.91 15.19 -0.67
C TYR A 74 3.76 16.40 -1.60
N LEU A 75 2.59 17.03 -1.64
CA LEU A 75 2.31 18.18 -2.50
C LEU A 75 2.91 19.49 -1.98
N GLY A 76 3.41 19.54 -0.74
CA GLY A 76 4.15 20.66 -0.17
C GLY A 76 3.44 21.41 0.96
N ASN A 77 2.30 20.91 1.46
CA ASN A 77 1.60 21.38 2.67
C ASN A 77 1.34 22.91 2.73
N THR A 78 0.99 23.50 1.60
CA THR A 78 0.60 24.92 1.54
C THR A 78 -0.90 25.11 1.80
N ALA A 79 -1.33 26.31 2.14
CA ALA A 79 -2.76 26.64 2.27
C ALA A 79 -3.53 26.35 0.98
N PHE A 80 -2.93 26.60 -0.18
CA PHE A 80 -3.51 26.25 -1.49
C PHE A 80 -3.68 24.73 -1.64
N VAL A 81 -2.65 23.94 -1.34
CA VAL A 81 -2.77 22.48 -1.38
C VAL A 81 -3.85 21.97 -0.42
N ARG A 82 -3.88 22.46 0.83
CA ARG A 82 -4.93 22.08 1.80
C ARG A 82 -6.33 22.42 1.33
N SER A 83 -6.52 23.51 0.58
CA SER A 83 -7.83 23.88 0.04
C SER A 83 -8.40 22.87 -0.96
N LEU A 84 -7.54 22.10 -1.66
CA LEU A 84 -7.97 21.03 -2.58
C LEU A 84 -8.63 19.85 -1.84
N PHE A 85 -8.35 19.70 -0.57
CA PHE A 85 -8.88 18.64 0.29
C PHE A 85 -10.13 19.08 1.07
N SER A 86 -10.53 20.35 0.94
CA SER A 86 -11.75 20.88 1.58
C SER A 86 -13.00 20.50 0.80
N PRO A 87 -14.11 20.14 1.50
CA PRO A 87 -15.42 19.97 0.85
C PRO A 87 -15.93 21.26 0.18
N GLU A 88 -15.42 22.43 0.60
CA GLU A 88 -15.79 23.75 0.08
C GLU A 88 -14.90 24.17 -1.09
N PHE A 89 -14.08 23.26 -1.64
CA PHE A 89 -13.20 23.59 -2.77
C PHE A 89 -13.99 24.15 -3.95
N SER A 90 -13.51 25.25 -4.50
CA SER A 90 -14.03 25.87 -5.73
C SER A 90 -12.90 26.13 -6.71
N TYR A 91 -13.08 25.69 -7.95
CA TYR A 91 -12.07 25.85 -9.01
C TYR A 91 -11.87 27.33 -9.37
N ASP A 92 -10.64 27.81 -9.27
CA ASP A 92 -10.23 29.17 -9.63
C ASP A 92 -9.42 29.13 -10.93
N LYS A 93 -9.99 29.63 -12.02
CA LYS A 93 -9.37 29.66 -13.35
C LYS A 93 -8.02 30.38 -13.38
N THR A 94 -7.74 31.28 -12.44
CA THR A 94 -6.47 32.02 -12.38
C THR A 94 -5.31 31.14 -11.92
N LYS A 95 -5.58 29.95 -11.34
CA LYS A 95 -4.61 28.99 -10.83
C LYS A 95 -4.45 27.76 -11.72
N ALA A 96 -4.81 27.84 -12.99
CA ALA A 96 -4.78 26.70 -13.91
C ALA A 96 -3.38 26.03 -14.00
N ASP A 97 -2.30 26.78 -13.98
CA ASP A 97 -0.93 26.25 -14.02
C ASP A 97 -0.56 25.53 -12.73
N ASP A 98 -1.01 26.03 -11.57
CA ASP A 98 -0.83 25.36 -10.28
C ASP A 98 -1.59 24.02 -10.26
N TYR A 99 -2.84 23.99 -10.74
CA TYR A 99 -3.62 22.75 -10.84
C TYR A 99 -2.98 21.75 -11.78
N LYS A 100 -2.45 22.19 -12.93
CA LYS A 100 -1.71 21.33 -13.85
C LYS A 100 -0.49 20.72 -13.16
N THR A 101 0.29 21.52 -12.44
CA THR A 101 1.45 21.05 -11.67
C THR A 101 1.06 19.98 -10.64
N ILE A 102 -0.07 20.17 -9.94
CA ILE A 102 -0.55 19.19 -8.96
C ILE A 102 -1.05 17.93 -9.66
N SER A 103 -1.79 18.06 -10.77
CA SER A 103 -2.24 16.92 -11.56
C SER A 103 -1.07 16.06 -12.03
N ASP A 104 -0.03 16.68 -12.58
CA ASP A 104 1.18 16.00 -13.06
C ASP A 104 1.89 15.27 -11.89
N LYS A 105 2.02 15.91 -10.72
CA LYS A 105 2.58 15.28 -9.52
C LYS A 105 1.77 14.09 -9.06
N LEU A 106 0.43 14.20 -8.98
CA LEU A 106 -0.45 13.11 -8.55
C LEU A 106 -0.44 11.94 -9.54
N LYS A 107 -0.29 12.18 -10.83
CA LYS A 107 -0.18 11.12 -11.85
C LYS A 107 1.18 10.43 -11.88
N ALA A 108 2.22 11.07 -11.33
CA ALA A 108 3.60 10.55 -11.30
C ALA A 108 3.98 9.88 -9.97
N ILE A 109 3.24 10.12 -8.89
CA ILE A 109 3.53 9.65 -7.53
C ILE A 109 3.62 8.12 -7.46
N LYS A 110 4.50 7.60 -6.60
CA LYS A 110 4.62 6.17 -6.28
C LYS A 110 4.30 5.96 -4.81
N ILE A 111 3.26 5.19 -4.54
CA ILE A 111 2.75 4.96 -3.18
C ILE A 111 2.72 3.46 -2.90
N LEU A 112 3.26 3.05 -1.76
CA LEU A 112 3.28 1.67 -1.32
C LEU A 112 2.53 1.49 0.00
N ASP A 113 1.71 0.45 0.07
CA ASP A 113 1.26 -0.15 1.32
C ASP A 113 1.93 -1.53 1.50
N PRO A 114 2.93 -1.68 2.41
CA PRO A 114 3.69 -2.92 2.55
C PRO A 114 3.01 -3.99 3.41
N ALA A 115 1.79 -3.73 3.89
CA ALA A 115 0.94 -4.67 4.63
C ALA A 115 -0.53 -4.39 4.30
N CYS A 116 -0.85 -4.42 2.99
CA CYS A 116 -2.08 -3.81 2.46
C CYS A 116 -3.39 -4.50 2.90
N GLY A 117 -3.32 -5.70 3.45
CA GLY A 117 -4.50 -6.43 3.87
C GLY A 117 -5.53 -6.54 2.76
N SER A 118 -6.77 -6.21 3.07
CA SER A 118 -7.87 -6.13 2.10
C SER A 118 -7.86 -4.86 1.22
N GLY A 119 -6.84 -4.02 1.31
CA GLY A 119 -6.64 -2.84 0.46
C GLY A 119 -7.35 -1.56 0.94
N ALA A 120 -7.50 -1.36 2.24
CA ALA A 120 -8.16 -0.17 2.77
C ALA A 120 -7.44 1.13 2.35
N PHE A 121 -6.13 1.21 2.59
CA PHE A 121 -5.32 2.37 2.19
C PHE A 121 -5.19 2.51 0.67
N PRO A 122 -4.86 1.45 -0.11
CA PRO A 122 -4.84 1.52 -1.56
C PRO A 122 -6.15 2.04 -2.18
N MET A 123 -7.30 1.60 -1.68
CA MET A 123 -8.60 2.08 -2.14
C MET A 123 -8.89 3.53 -1.72
N GLY A 124 -8.56 3.89 -0.48
CA GLY A 124 -8.67 5.26 0.00
C GLY A 124 -7.85 6.24 -0.84
N LEU A 125 -6.60 5.85 -1.18
CA LEU A 125 -5.73 6.61 -2.07
C LEU A 125 -6.35 6.80 -3.46
N LEU A 126 -6.81 5.69 -4.09
CA LEU A 126 -7.45 5.77 -5.40
C LEU A 126 -8.63 6.74 -5.39
N ASN A 127 -9.55 6.57 -4.45
CA ASN A 127 -10.74 7.41 -4.37
C ASN A 127 -10.35 8.88 -4.17
N ARG A 128 -9.45 9.17 -3.22
CA ARG A 128 -9.07 10.55 -2.93
C ARG A 128 -8.33 11.24 -4.07
N MET A 129 -7.42 10.52 -4.73
CA MET A 129 -6.71 11.05 -5.90
C MET A 129 -7.69 11.34 -7.06
N ILE A 130 -8.67 10.46 -7.29
CA ILE A 130 -9.70 10.66 -8.30
C ILE A 130 -10.59 11.86 -7.96
N ASP A 131 -10.99 12.03 -6.70
CA ASP A 131 -11.78 13.19 -6.26
C ASP A 131 -11.04 14.50 -6.55
N ILE A 132 -9.77 14.59 -6.15
CA ILE A 132 -8.96 15.80 -6.38
C ILE A 132 -8.77 16.05 -7.87
N LEU A 133 -8.38 15.04 -8.64
CA LEU A 133 -8.15 15.16 -10.08
C LEU A 133 -9.45 15.50 -10.82
N GLY A 134 -10.59 14.95 -10.43
CA GLY A 134 -11.89 15.29 -10.96
C GLY A 134 -12.28 16.76 -10.73
N HIS A 135 -11.85 17.34 -9.62
CA HIS A 135 -12.08 18.77 -9.34
C HIS A 135 -11.17 19.70 -10.17
N ILE A 136 -9.91 19.30 -10.41
CA ILE A 136 -8.92 20.17 -11.08
C ILE A 136 -8.75 19.88 -12.58
N SER A 137 -9.24 18.72 -13.06
CA SER A 137 -9.19 18.29 -14.47
C SER A 137 -10.50 17.58 -14.87
N PRO A 138 -11.65 18.25 -14.82
CA PRO A 138 -12.98 17.62 -14.98
C PRO A 138 -13.26 17.08 -16.39
N GLU A 139 -12.45 17.43 -17.38
CA GLU A 139 -12.55 16.94 -18.76
C GLU A 139 -12.01 15.52 -18.94
N GLU A 140 -11.24 14.99 -17.99
CA GLU A 140 -10.67 13.65 -18.09
C GLU A 140 -11.70 12.56 -17.77
N ASN A 141 -11.70 11.48 -18.56
CA ASN A 141 -12.57 10.34 -18.32
C ASN A 141 -12.19 9.64 -17.00
N THR A 142 -13.14 9.49 -16.09
CA THR A 142 -12.90 8.91 -14.76
C THR A 142 -12.39 7.47 -14.81
N TYR A 143 -12.86 6.64 -15.75
CA TYR A 143 -12.38 5.26 -15.89
C TYR A 143 -10.92 5.23 -16.33
N ASP A 144 -10.55 6.01 -17.34
CA ASP A 144 -9.18 6.06 -17.86
C ASP A 144 -8.22 6.63 -16.81
N LEU A 145 -8.67 7.65 -16.08
CA LEU A 145 -7.91 8.24 -14.98
C LEU A 145 -7.67 7.22 -13.84
N LYS A 146 -8.71 6.49 -13.42
CA LYS A 146 -8.55 5.40 -12.44
C LYS A 146 -7.57 4.35 -12.93
N LEU A 147 -7.71 3.91 -14.18
CA LEU A 147 -6.83 2.92 -14.78
C LEU A 147 -5.37 3.37 -14.75
N SER A 148 -5.10 4.62 -15.14
CA SER A 148 -3.77 5.22 -15.09
C SER A 148 -3.19 5.29 -13.68
N ILE A 149 -3.97 5.73 -12.69
CA ILE A 149 -3.55 5.81 -11.28
C ILE A 149 -3.24 4.41 -10.72
N ILE A 150 -4.08 3.42 -10.99
CA ILE A 150 -3.85 2.03 -10.56
C ILE A 150 -2.58 1.47 -11.19
N GLU A 151 -2.34 1.73 -12.47
CA GLU A 151 -1.17 1.24 -13.15
C GLU A 151 0.12 1.90 -12.66
N ASN A 152 0.10 3.20 -12.44
CA ASN A 152 1.33 3.97 -12.31
C ASN A 152 1.65 4.40 -10.88
N CYS A 153 0.65 4.47 -9.98
CA CYS A 153 0.83 5.16 -8.71
C CYS A 153 0.72 4.26 -7.48
N ILE A 154 -0.14 3.23 -7.49
CA ILE A 154 -0.52 2.50 -6.27
C ILE A 154 0.04 1.08 -6.32
N TYR A 155 0.76 0.69 -5.27
CA TYR A 155 1.37 -0.61 -5.09
C TYR A 155 1.06 -1.15 -3.70
N GLY A 156 0.93 -2.48 -3.59
CA GLY A 156 0.70 -3.13 -2.31
C GLY A 156 1.40 -4.47 -2.20
N SER A 157 1.84 -4.81 -1.01
CA SER A 157 2.30 -6.16 -0.68
C SER A 157 1.66 -6.63 0.61
N ASP A 158 1.40 -7.92 0.71
CA ASP A 158 0.92 -8.57 1.93
C ASP A 158 1.49 -9.99 2.00
N ILE A 159 1.70 -10.50 3.22
CA ILE A 159 2.18 -11.88 3.39
C ILE A 159 1.09 -12.91 3.08
N GLN A 160 -0.18 -12.51 3.11
CA GLN A 160 -1.32 -13.36 2.81
C GLN A 160 -1.75 -13.20 1.34
N SER A 161 -1.62 -14.27 0.54
CA SER A 161 -2.02 -14.26 -0.88
C SER A 161 -3.49 -13.89 -1.06
N ILE A 162 -4.37 -14.35 -0.16
CA ILE A 162 -5.80 -14.03 -0.20
C ILE A 162 -6.06 -12.54 0.01
N ALA A 163 -5.30 -11.85 0.86
CA ALA A 163 -5.43 -10.40 1.08
C ALA A 163 -5.13 -9.63 -0.21
N ALA A 164 -4.02 -9.96 -0.89
CA ALA A 164 -3.67 -9.38 -2.19
C ALA A 164 -4.76 -9.63 -3.26
N GLN A 165 -5.40 -10.81 -3.26
CA GLN A 165 -6.50 -11.11 -4.19
C GLN A 165 -7.76 -10.29 -3.89
N ILE A 166 -8.10 -10.10 -2.62
CA ILE A 166 -9.23 -9.27 -2.21
C ILE A 166 -8.99 -7.82 -2.63
N THR A 167 -7.78 -7.30 -2.41
CA THR A 167 -7.40 -5.97 -2.87
C THR A 167 -7.61 -5.82 -4.38
N LYS A 168 -7.13 -6.76 -5.19
CA LYS A 168 -7.36 -6.77 -6.65
C LYS A 168 -8.86 -6.77 -7.01
N LEU A 169 -9.66 -7.58 -6.31
CA LEU A 169 -11.10 -7.64 -6.53
C LEU A 169 -11.78 -6.29 -6.26
N ARG A 170 -11.42 -5.61 -5.18
CA ARG A 170 -11.95 -4.27 -4.86
C ARG A 170 -11.62 -3.25 -5.94
N PHE A 171 -10.39 -3.27 -6.47
CA PHE A 171 -9.99 -2.41 -7.58
C PHE A 171 -10.80 -2.72 -8.86
N PHE A 172 -11.06 -3.99 -9.16
CA PHE A 172 -11.92 -4.38 -10.28
C PHE A 172 -13.35 -3.86 -10.13
N ILE A 173 -13.95 -4.00 -8.95
CA ILE A 173 -15.28 -3.47 -8.67
C ILE A 173 -15.28 -1.96 -8.85
N SER A 174 -14.32 -1.23 -8.28
CA SER A 174 -14.21 0.22 -8.42
C SER A 174 -14.08 0.70 -9.87
N LEU A 175 -13.41 -0.06 -10.73
CA LEU A 175 -13.31 0.25 -12.16
C LEU A 175 -14.65 0.00 -12.88
N ILE A 176 -15.31 -1.15 -12.64
CA ILE A 176 -16.57 -1.50 -13.28
C ILE A 176 -17.67 -0.48 -12.96
N CYS A 177 -17.67 0.03 -11.73
CA CYS A 177 -18.67 0.99 -11.26
C CYS A 177 -18.67 2.31 -12.02
N ASN A 178 -17.56 2.69 -12.64
CA ASN A 178 -17.45 3.88 -13.48
C ASN A 178 -17.58 3.59 -14.98
N CYS A 179 -17.94 2.34 -15.38
CA CYS A 179 -18.19 2.03 -16.77
C CYS A 179 -19.61 2.44 -17.18
N GLU A 180 -19.72 3.22 -18.23
CA GLU A 180 -20.99 3.50 -18.87
C GLU A 180 -21.51 2.24 -19.59
N LYS A 181 -22.76 1.88 -19.34
CA LYS A 181 -23.41 0.74 -19.98
C LYS A 181 -23.96 1.17 -21.34
N ASP A 182 -23.54 0.48 -22.40
CA ASP A 182 -24.08 0.64 -23.75
C ASP A 182 -24.67 -0.70 -24.23
N ALA A 183 -25.98 -0.79 -24.17
CA ALA A 183 -26.70 -2.03 -24.56
C ALA A 183 -26.55 -2.39 -26.05
N SER A 184 -26.07 -1.47 -26.89
CA SER A 184 -25.82 -1.71 -28.32
C SER A 184 -24.49 -2.44 -28.57
N LYS A 185 -23.59 -2.48 -27.59
CA LYS A 185 -22.26 -3.07 -27.72
C LYS A 185 -22.18 -4.47 -27.08
N PRO A 186 -21.29 -5.35 -27.60
CA PRO A 186 -20.98 -6.61 -26.93
C PRO A 186 -20.55 -6.36 -25.49
N ASN A 187 -20.97 -7.21 -24.54
CA ASN A 187 -20.71 -7.08 -23.13
C ASN A 187 -21.12 -5.70 -22.56
N TYR A 188 -22.18 -5.10 -23.10
CA TYR A 188 -22.64 -3.76 -22.71
C TYR A 188 -21.60 -2.64 -22.83
N GLY A 189 -20.59 -2.80 -23.67
CA GLY A 189 -19.49 -1.86 -23.80
C GLY A 189 -18.49 -1.86 -22.64
N ILE A 190 -18.67 -2.73 -21.63
CA ILE A 190 -17.79 -2.81 -20.45
C ILE A 190 -16.41 -3.30 -20.89
N PRO A 191 -15.33 -2.56 -20.62
CA PRO A 191 -13.96 -2.96 -20.95
C PRO A 191 -13.53 -4.23 -20.22
N THR A 192 -12.57 -4.95 -20.78
CA THR A 192 -11.93 -6.05 -20.06
C THR A 192 -11.10 -5.49 -18.90
N LEU A 193 -11.21 -6.12 -17.73
CA LEU A 193 -10.47 -5.72 -16.54
C LEU A 193 -8.96 -5.82 -16.77
N PRO A 194 -8.18 -4.88 -16.22
CA PRO A 194 -6.71 -4.92 -16.27
C PRO A 194 -6.17 -6.13 -15.49
N ASN A 195 -4.88 -6.41 -15.65
CA ASN A 195 -4.22 -7.48 -14.91
C ASN A 195 -3.38 -6.89 -13.79
N LEU A 196 -3.80 -7.10 -12.54
CA LEU A 196 -3.24 -6.45 -11.35
C LEU A 196 -2.18 -7.30 -10.63
N GLU A 197 -1.70 -8.39 -11.24
CA GLU A 197 -0.78 -9.35 -10.62
C GLU A 197 0.56 -8.73 -10.22
N THR A 198 1.00 -7.70 -10.95
CA THR A 198 2.24 -6.97 -10.68
C THR A 198 2.03 -5.64 -9.94
N LYS A 199 0.84 -5.41 -9.38
CA LYS A 199 0.53 -4.21 -8.58
C LYS A 199 0.29 -4.56 -7.11
N PHE A 200 -0.33 -5.72 -6.87
CA PHE A 200 -0.56 -6.24 -5.53
C PHE A 200 0.01 -7.65 -5.47
N VAL A 201 1.06 -7.83 -4.68
CA VAL A 201 1.82 -9.08 -4.62
C VAL A 201 1.76 -9.72 -3.23
N ALA A 202 1.82 -11.05 -3.20
CA ALA A 202 1.97 -11.78 -1.94
C ALA A 202 3.46 -11.96 -1.64
N ALA A 203 3.96 -11.27 -0.60
CA ALA A 203 5.39 -11.20 -0.29
C ALA A 203 5.65 -10.86 1.18
N ASN A 204 6.78 -11.31 1.72
CA ASN A 204 7.27 -10.87 3.01
C ASN A 204 8.01 -9.53 2.87
N SER A 205 7.32 -8.43 3.16
CA SER A 205 7.80 -7.06 2.98
C SER A 205 9.05 -6.73 3.81
N LEU A 206 9.30 -7.48 4.89
CA LEU A 206 10.42 -7.25 5.80
C LEU A 206 11.72 -7.95 5.39
N ILE A 207 11.70 -8.84 4.40
CA ILE A 207 12.90 -9.54 3.95
C ILE A 207 13.34 -9.00 2.59
N GLU A 208 14.52 -8.42 2.57
CA GLU A 208 15.18 -7.92 1.36
C GLU A 208 16.23 -8.93 0.87
N LYS A 209 16.38 -9.04 -0.45
CA LYS A 209 17.52 -9.76 -1.04
C LYS A 209 18.75 -8.86 -0.99
N LYS A 210 19.79 -9.35 -0.33
CA LYS A 210 21.04 -8.59 -0.14
C LYS A 210 21.81 -8.56 -1.45
N ARG A 211 22.08 -7.34 -1.93
CA ARG A 211 23.04 -7.12 -3.01
C ARG A 211 24.44 -7.12 -2.43
N THR A 212 25.39 -7.69 -3.16
CA THR A 212 26.81 -7.67 -2.80
C THR A 212 27.29 -6.20 -2.75
N GLN A 213 28.12 -5.86 -1.77
CA GLN A 213 28.61 -4.49 -1.63
C GLN A 213 29.48 -4.10 -2.84
N VAL A 214 29.39 -2.84 -3.25
CA VAL A 214 30.07 -2.29 -4.44
C VAL A 214 31.59 -2.51 -4.46
N GLY A 215 32.24 -2.81 -3.32
CA GLY A 215 33.66 -3.13 -3.23
C GLY A 215 34.05 -4.51 -3.79
N ASP A 216 33.09 -5.43 -3.86
CA ASP A 216 33.28 -6.80 -4.39
C ASP A 216 32.71 -6.95 -5.81
N TYR A 217 32.19 -5.86 -6.41
CA TYR A 217 31.56 -5.86 -7.73
C TYR A 217 32.62 -5.65 -8.81
N CYS A 218 32.86 -6.67 -9.60
CA CYS A 218 33.73 -6.66 -10.79
C CYS A 218 32.92 -6.65 -12.10
N GLY A 219 31.72 -6.03 -12.07
CA GLY A 219 30.83 -6.00 -13.25
C GLY A 219 31.42 -5.22 -14.44
N ASN A 220 31.11 -5.71 -15.62
CA ASN A 220 31.47 -5.05 -16.88
C ASN A 220 30.46 -3.94 -17.19
N LEU A 221 30.92 -2.78 -17.64
CA LEU A 221 30.07 -1.66 -18.08
C LEU A 221 29.05 -2.05 -19.16
N PHE A 222 29.30 -3.14 -19.90
CA PHE A 222 28.38 -3.70 -20.89
C PHE A 222 27.25 -4.49 -20.29
N ASP A 223 27.50 -5.20 -19.18
CA ASP A 223 26.50 -6.01 -18.48
C ASP A 223 25.50 -5.11 -17.75
N ASP A 224 25.96 -3.96 -17.22
CA ASP A 224 25.08 -2.94 -16.61
C ASP A 224 24.08 -2.38 -17.64
N ARG A 225 24.51 -2.15 -18.88
CA ARG A 225 23.63 -1.69 -19.97
C ARG A 225 22.65 -2.79 -20.40
N GLU A 226 23.10 -4.04 -20.45
CA GLU A 226 22.23 -5.16 -20.80
C GLU A 226 21.15 -5.37 -19.72
N ILE A 227 21.52 -5.34 -18.45
CA ILE A 227 20.58 -5.43 -17.33
C ILE A 227 19.56 -4.30 -17.39
N GLU A 228 19.99 -3.07 -17.62
CA GLU A 228 19.08 -1.93 -17.72
C GLU A 228 18.11 -2.04 -18.91
N ASN A 229 18.60 -2.52 -20.07
CA ASN A 229 17.73 -2.81 -21.21
C ASN A 229 16.69 -3.89 -20.90
N LEU A 230 17.09 -4.96 -20.22
CA LEU A 230 16.18 -6.04 -19.81
C LEU A 230 15.13 -5.56 -18.79
N LYS A 231 15.51 -4.68 -17.85
CA LYS A 231 14.57 -4.04 -16.92
C LYS A 231 13.52 -3.22 -17.66
N ASN A 232 13.95 -2.42 -18.65
CA ASN A 232 13.04 -1.62 -19.46
C ASN A 232 12.12 -2.51 -20.32
N GLU A 233 12.64 -3.59 -20.89
CA GLU A 233 11.84 -4.56 -21.62
C GLU A 233 10.82 -5.26 -20.71
N LEU A 234 11.23 -5.66 -19.51
CA LEU A 234 10.34 -6.26 -18.51
C LEU A 234 9.21 -5.30 -18.11
N LYS A 235 9.54 -4.02 -17.90
CA LYS A 235 8.55 -2.98 -17.60
C LYS A 235 7.53 -2.83 -18.74
N ASN A 236 7.99 -2.80 -19.99
CA ASN A 236 7.12 -2.73 -21.17
C ASN A 236 6.21 -3.96 -21.28
N ILE A 237 6.74 -5.16 -21.08
CA ILE A 237 5.96 -6.40 -21.10
C ILE A 237 4.89 -6.41 -19.99
N ARG A 238 5.20 -5.94 -18.82
CA ARG A 238 4.23 -5.82 -17.71
C ARG A 238 3.16 -4.78 -17.99
N HIS A 239 3.51 -3.65 -18.61
CA HIS A 239 2.55 -2.67 -19.09
C HIS A 239 1.61 -3.28 -20.16
N GLU A 240 2.16 -3.97 -21.17
CA GLU A 240 1.34 -4.66 -22.15
C GLU A 240 0.47 -5.76 -21.53
N HIS A 241 1.00 -6.48 -20.53
CA HIS A 241 0.23 -7.49 -19.80
C HIS A 241 -0.91 -6.87 -19.01
N PHE A 242 -0.68 -5.72 -18.36
CA PHE A 242 -1.70 -4.97 -17.62
C PHE A 242 -2.92 -4.69 -18.49
N LEU A 243 -2.72 -4.31 -19.75
CA LEU A 243 -3.76 -3.98 -20.72
C LEU A 243 -4.22 -5.17 -21.58
N ALA A 244 -3.63 -6.37 -21.45
CA ALA A 244 -3.91 -7.49 -22.32
C ALA A 244 -5.34 -8.03 -22.14
N LYS A 245 -6.08 -8.13 -23.25
CA LYS A 245 -7.51 -8.51 -23.27
C LYS A 245 -7.76 -10.00 -23.55
N THR A 246 -6.83 -10.70 -24.22
CA THR A 246 -7.03 -12.08 -24.64
C THR A 246 -6.17 -13.06 -23.86
N ALA A 247 -6.68 -14.27 -23.60
CA ALA A 247 -5.95 -15.32 -22.88
C ALA A 247 -4.63 -15.69 -23.57
N ASN A 248 -4.60 -15.74 -24.91
CA ASN A 248 -3.37 -16.04 -25.66
C ASN A 248 -2.32 -14.94 -25.49
N ARG A 249 -2.72 -13.65 -25.57
CA ARG A 249 -1.78 -12.54 -25.36
C ARG A 249 -1.24 -12.55 -23.95
N LYS A 250 -2.10 -12.74 -22.93
CA LYS A 250 -1.68 -12.87 -21.53
C LYS A 250 -0.65 -14.00 -21.36
N LYS A 251 -0.93 -15.18 -21.91
CA LYS A 251 -0.01 -16.34 -21.85
C LYS A 251 1.35 -16.03 -22.48
N THR A 252 1.35 -15.42 -23.67
CA THR A 252 2.61 -15.04 -24.37
C THR A 252 3.42 -14.04 -23.56
N LEU A 253 2.75 -13.02 -22.98
CA LEU A 253 3.45 -11.99 -22.19
C LEU A 253 4.00 -12.54 -20.87
N ARG A 254 3.27 -13.43 -20.20
CA ARG A 254 3.74 -14.16 -19.01
C ARG A 254 4.95 -15.03 -19.29
N GLN A 255 4.98 -15.68 -20.45
CA GLN A 255 6.13 -16.47 -20.87
C GLN A 255 7.36 -15.58 -21.13
N LYS A 256 7.18 -14.45 -21.81
CA LYS A 256 8.27 -13.46 -22.02
C LYS A 256 8.77 -12.85 -20.71
N ASP A 257 7.88 -12.49 -19.78
CA ASP A 257 8.26 -12.01 -18.44
C ASP A 257 9.15 -13.04 -17.73
N LYS A 258 8.78 -14.33 -17.79
CA LYS A 258 9.57 -15.41 -17.22
C LYS A 258 10.97 -15.50 -17.85
N GLU A 259 11.04 -15.50 -19.17
CA GLU A 259 12.31 -15.60 -19.93
C GLU A 259 13.26 -14.43 -19.61
N LEU A 260 12.70 -13.21 -19.51
CA LEU A 260 13.49 -12.03 -19.14
C LEU A 260 14.01 -12.12 -17.71
N ARG A 261 13.16 -12.52 -16.74
CA ARG A 261 13.58 -12.69 -15.35
C ARG A 261 14.69 -13.74 -15.24
N GLU A 262 14.58 -14.87 -15.92
CA GLU A 262 15.62 -15.90 -15.96
C GLU A 262 16.92 -15.41 -16.58
N ARG A 263 16.84 -14.58 -17.63
CA ARG A 263 18.04 -13.98 -18.26
C ARG A 263 18.70 -12.96 -17.34
N MET A 264 17.92 -12.05 -16.75
CA MET A 264 18.43 -11.06 -15.79
C MET A 264 19.08 -11.74 -14.59
N THR A 265 18.45 -12.79 -14.06
CA THR A 265 18.98 -13.50 -12.89
C THR A 265 20.32 -14.16 -13.19
N ARG A 266 20.51 -14.72 -14.38
CA ARG A 266 21.80 -15.28 -14.78
C ARG A 266 22.89 -14.21 -14.82
N LEU A 267 22.64 -13.08 -15.44
CA LEU A 267 23.59 -11.96 -15.48
C LEU A 267 23.92 -11.45 -14.08
N LEU A 268 22.89 -11.23 -13.23
CA LEU A 268 23.07 -10.76 -11.86
C LEU A 268 23.81 -11.77 -10.97
N ALA A 269 23.73 -13.06 -11.25
CA ALA A 269 24.48 -14.10 -10.55
C ALA A 269 25.94 -14.18 -11.06
N ASP A 270 26.15 -14.09 -12.37
CA ASP A 270 27.47 -14.13 -12.99
C ASP A 270 28.31 -12.90 -12.57
N ASP A 271 27.69 -11.76 -12.42
CA ASP A 271 28.31 -10.51 -11.95
C ASP A 271 28.43 -10.42 -10.42
N ASN A 272 28.08 -11.47 -9.67
CA ASN A 272 28.06 -11.49 -8.21
C ASN A 272 27.23 -10.36 -7.55
N VAL A 273 26.26 -9.79 -8.24
CA VAL A 273 25.35 -8.78 -7.66
C VAL A 273 24.48 -9.38 -6.57
N PHE A 274 24.10 -10.66 -6.76
CA PHE A 274 23.40 -11.46 -5.74
C PHE A 274 24.12 -12.78 -5.51
N ALA A 275 24.03 -13.31 -4.30
CA ALA A 275 24.39 -14.70 -4.05
C ALA A 275 23.55 -15.63 -4.95
N GLN A 276 24.13 -16.71 -5.44
CA GLN A 276 23.44 -17.66 -6.36
C GLN A 276 22.08 -18.15 -5.83
N ALA A 277 21.97 -18.36 -4.51
CA ALA A 277 20.71 -18.76 -3.87
C ALA A 277 19.64 -17.67 -3.98
N ASP A 278 20.01 -16.40 -3.78
CA ASP A 278 19.10 -15.26 -3.88
C ASP A 278 18.70 -15.00 -5.34
N ALA A 279 19.65 -15.08 -6.26
CA ALA A 279 19.40 -14.99 -7.69
C ALA A 279 18.39 -16.05 -8.16
N LYS A 280 18.53 -17.30 -7.69
CA LYS A 280 17.57 -18.37 -7.98
C LYS A 280 16.17 -18.06 -7.47
N GLN A 281 16.03 -17.57 -6.24
CA GLN A 281 14.72 -17.21 -5.67
C GLN A 281 14.06 -16.05 -6.43
N LEU A 282 14.85 -15.07 -6.90
CA LEU A 282 14.36 -14.01 -7.77
C LEU A 282 13.80 -14.55 -9.09
N ALA A 283 14.52 -15.50 -9.74
CA ALA A 283 14.04 -16.12 -10.99
C ALA A 283 12.78 -16.94 -10.80
N GLU A 284 12.70 -17.70 -9.71
CA GLU A 284 11.57 -18.59 -9.39
C GLU A 284 10.30 -17.83 -8.99
N TRP A 285 10.42 -16.56 -8.55
CA TRP A 285 9.25 -15.77 -8.22
C TRP A 285 8.32 -15.61 -9.44
N ASN A 286 7.06 -16.00 -9.25
CA ASN A 286 6.04 -15.94 -10.30
C ASN A 286 4.86 -15.05 -9.86
N PRO A 287 4.73 -13.82 -10.36
CA PRO A 287 3.62 -12.92 -9.98
C PRO A 287 2.25 -13.43 -10.43
N TYR A 288 2.22 -14.36 -11.37
CA TYR A 288 0.97 -14.89 -11.96
C TYR A 288 0.43 -16.12 -11.23
N ASP A 289 1.17 -16.68 -10.27
CA ASP A 289 0.67 -17.68 -9.35
C ASP A 289 -0.01 -16.99 -8.16
N GLN A 290 -1.34 -17.03 -8.16
CA GLN A 290 -2.14 -16.34 -7.15
C GLN A 290 -2.04 -16.93 -5.74
N ASN A 291 -1.52 -18.14 -5.60
CA ASN A 291 -1.38 -18.82 -4.31
C ASN A 291 0.05 -18.75 -3.76
N ALA A 292 1.03 -18.43 -4.61
CA ALA A 292 2.42 -18.32 -4.19
C ALA A 292 2.64 -17.05 -3.36
N VAL A 293 3.44 -17.20 -2.29
CA VAL A 293 3.92 -16.10 -1.46
C VAL A 293 5.43 -16.05 -1.57
N ALA A 294 6.00 -14.90 -1.90
CA ALA A 294 7.45 -14.72 -1.91
C ALA A 294 7.97 -14.52 -0.47
N ASP A 295 9.05 -15.23 -0.13
CA ASP A 295 9.73 -15.08 1.16
C ASP A 295 10.50 -13.76 1.29
N PHE A 296 10.50 -12.94 0.25
CA PHE A 296 11.21 -11.67 0.14
C PHE A 296 10.35 -10.61 -0.54
N PHE A 297 10.77 -9.36 -0.43
CA PHE A 297 10.18 -8.24 -1.15
C PHE A 297 11.27 -7.34 -1.73
N ASP A 298 11.29 -7.25 -3.06
CA ASP A 298 12.15 -6.35 -3.83
C ASP A 298 11.28 -5.50 -4.78
N PRO A 299 11.14 -4.18 -4.54
CA PRO A 299 10.25 -3.33 -5.32
C PRO A 299 10.73 -3.12 -6.76
N GLU A 300 12.04 -3.15 -7.01
CA GLU A 300 12.56 -3.05 -8.37
C GLU A 300 12.21 -4.30 -9.17
N TRP A 301 12.41 -5.48 -8.59
CA TRP A 301 12.10 -6.76 -9.22
C TRP A 301 10.61 -6.98 -9.41
N MET A 302 9.81 -6.66 -8.39
CA MET A 302 8.38 -6.95 -8.38
C MET A 302 7.54 -5.90 -9.09
N PHE A 303 7.91 -4.62 -8.96
CA PHE A 303 7.11 -3.49 -9.46
C PHE A 303 7.82 -2.65 -10.54
N GLY A 304 9.12 -2.83 -10.73
CA GLY A 304 9.93 -1.96 -11.58
C GLY A 304 10.17 -0.58 -10.96
N VAL A 305 10.17 -0.49 -9.62
CA VAL A 305 10.41 0.76 -8.87
C VAL A 305 11.81 0.68 -8.24
N SER A 306 12.80 1.33 -8.88
CA SER A 306 14.20 1.35 -8.45
C SER A 306 14.52 2.47 -7.45
N ASP A 307 13.88 3.63 -7.61
CA ASP A 307 14.22 4.84 -6.85
C ASP A 307 13.52 4.95 -5.49
N GLY A 308 12.66 3.97 -5.17
CA GLY A 308 11.81 3.96 -4.00
C GLY A 308 10.47 4.68 -4.20
N PHE A 309 9.73 4.84 -3.12
CA PHE A 309 8.38 5.38 -3.11
C PHE A 309 8.36 6.81 -2.57
N ASP A 310 7.43 7.60 -3.06
CA ASP A 310 7.19 8.97 -2.57
C ASP A 310 6.43 8.93 -1.25
N ILE A 311 5.51 7.96 -1.11
CA ILE A 311 4.74 7.71 0.10
C ILE A 311 4.74 6.22 0.43
N VAL A 312 4.93 5.89 1.71
CA VAL A 312 4.67 4.58 2.30
C VAL A 312 3.60 4.76 3.38
N ILE A 313 2.47 4.08 3.24
CA ILE A 313 1.30 4.26 4.12
C ILE A 313 0.72 2.90 4.49
N GLY A 314 0.14 2.76 5.69
CA GLY A 314 -0.53 1.52 6.05
C GLY A 314 -0.80 1.36 7.54
N ASN A 315 -1.32 0.17 7.85
CA ASN A 315 -1.50 -0.33 9.21
C ASN A 315 -0.76 -1.67 9.36
N PRO A 316 0.56 -1.64 9.68
CA PRO A 316 1.35 -2.86 9.84
C PRO A 316 0.79 -3.75 10.95
N PRO A 317 1.01 -5.09 10.89
CA PRO A 317 0.50 -6.03 11.88
C PRO A 317 1.07 -5.78 13.29
N TYR A 318 0.27 -6.10 14.33
CA TYR A 318 0.66 -5.96 15.75
C TYR A 318 0.91 -7.36 16.34
N ILE A 319 2.14 -7.86 16.18
CA ILE A 319 2.56 -9.18 16.64
C ILE A 319 3.88 -9.05 17.39
N GLN A 320 3.91 -9.50 18.64
CA GLN A 320 5.17 -9.55 19.38
C GLN A 320 6.10 -10.61 18.78
N LEU A 321 7.35 -10.24 18.50
CA LEU A 321 8.34 -11.11 17.86
C LEU A 321 8.67 -12.37 18.69
N GLN A 322 8.50 -12.30 20.01
CA GLN A 322 8.73 -13.43 20.93
C GLN A 322 7.58 -14.45 20.96
N ASN A 323 6.42 -14.15 20.40
CA ASN A 323 5.28 -15.07 20.36
C ASN A 323 5.62 -16.35 19.56
N ASP A 324 4.84 -17.39 19.73
CA ASP A 324 5.02 -18.69 19.06
C ASP A 324 6.46 -19.23 19.16
N GLY A 325 7.01 -19.24 20.37
CA GLY A 325 8.37 -19.70 20.62
C GLY A 325 9.47 -18.84 20.00
N GLY A 326 9.14 -17.61 19.62
CA GLY A 326 10.07 -16.64 19.04
C GLY A 326 10.45 -16.94 17.60
N LYS A 327 9.58 -17.59 16.82
CA LYS A 327 9.81 -17.88 15.39
C LYS A 327 10.10 -16.63 14.60
N LEU A 328 9.28 -15.56 14.77
CA LEU A 328 9.47 -14.26 14.10
C LEU A 328 10.77 -13.58 14.56
N ALA A 329 11.08 -13.65 15.86
CA ALA A 329 12.33 -13.09 16.37
C ALA A 329 13.56 -13.76 15.75
N LYS A 330 13.52 -15.09 15.54
CA LYS A 330 14.61 -15.83 14.86
C LYS A 330 14.66 -15.46 13.38
N LEU A 331 13.51 -15.36 12.69
CA LEU A 331 13.43 -15.04 11.27
C LEU A 331 14.06 -13.68 10.95
N TYR A 332 13.80 -12.67 11.79
CA TYR A 332 14.25 -11.29 11.53
C TYR A 332 15.55 -10.91 12.24
N ALA A 333 16.16 -11.81 13.05
CA ALA A 333 17.39 -11.52 13.77
C ALA A 333 18.55 -11.13 12.82
N ASP A 334 18.65 -11.80 11.67
CA ASP A 334 19.74 -11.62 10.70
C ASP A 334 19.42 -10.57 9.62
N CYS A 335 18.24 -9.90 9.70
CA CYS A 335 17.87 -8.86 8.75
C CYS A 335 18.54 -7.50 9.03
N ASN A 336 19.32 -7.38 10.10
CA ASN A 336 20.10 -6.19 10.49
C ASN A 336 19.26 -4.92 10.74
N TYR A 337 17.99 -5.05 11.15
CA TYR A 337 17.17 -3.91 11.52
C TYR A 337 17.70 -3.23 12.79
N LYS A 338 17.94 -1.92 12.73
CA LYS A 338 18.31 -1.11 13.90
C LYS A 338 17.22 -1.09 14.97
N THR A 339 15.96 -1.17 14.53
CA THR A 339 14.77 -1.18 15.39
C THR A 339 14.48 -2.55 15.99
N PHE A 340 15.25 -3.61 15.63
CA PHE A 340 15.01 -4.95 16.12
C PHE A 340 15.23 -5.07 17.63
N ALA A 341 14.22 -5.54 18.32
CA ALA A 341 14.28 -5.99 19.71
C ALA A 341 13.54 -7.32 19.81
N ARG A 342 14.17 -8.37 20.40
CA ARG A 342 13.60 -9.71 20.48
C ARG A 342 12.22 -9.78 21.15
N THR A 343 11.99 -8.88 22.13
CA THR A 343 10.71 -8.73 22.85
C THR A 343 9.83 -7.65 22.24
N GLY A 344 10.25 -7.07 21.11
CA GLY A 344 9.56 -6.01 20.41
C GLY A 344 8.37 -6.50 19.60
N ASP A 345 7.74 -5.55 18.95
CA ASP A 345 6.60 -5.80 18.06
C ASP A 345 7.03 -5.64 16.61
N ILE A 346 6.45 -6.42 15.70
CA ILE A 346 6.84 -6.47 14.29
C ILE A 346 6.67 -5.11 13.58
N TYR A 347 5.71 -4.27 13.99
CA TYR A 347 5.53 -2.94 13.39
C TYR A 347 6.76 -2.03 13.58
N CYS A 348 7.61 -2.28 14.59
CA CYS A 348 8.88 -1.55 14.74
C CYS A 348 9.81 -1.79 13.55
N LEU A 349 9.82 -3.03 13.01
CA LEU A 349 10.57 -3.38 11.81
C LEU A 349 9.96 -2.73 10.57
N PHE A 350 8.61 -2.69 10.49
CA PHE A 350 7.91 -2.02 9.39
C PHE A 350 8.21 -0.53 9.29
N TYR A 351 8.40 0.17 10.41
CA TYR A 351 8.83 1.57 10.39
C TYR A 351 10.19 1.75 9.71
N GLU A 352 11.17 0.93 10.06
CA GLU A 352 12.49 1.00 9.45
C GLU A 352 12.44 0.52 8.00
N ARG A 353 11.72 -0.57 7.70
CA ARG A 353 11.56 -1.04 6.33
C ARG A 353 10.85 -0.03 5.45
N GLY A 354 9.78 0.59 5.93
CA GLY A 354 9.10 1.66 5.23
C GLY A 354 10.03 2.84 4.93
N HIS A 355 10.85 3.25 5.89
CA HIS A 355 11.88 4.28 5.68
C HIS A 355 12.90 3.86 4.61
N GLN A 356 13.37 2.60 4.61
CA GLN A 356 14.29 2.10 3.58
C GLN A 356 13.69 2.19 2.18
N LEU A 357 12.39 1.86 2.04
CA LEU A 357 11.65 1.86 0.79
C LEU A 357 11.30 3.26 0.26
N LEU A 358 11.41 4.31 1.08
CA LEU A 358 11.16 5.69 0.66
C LEU A 358 12.31 6.27 -0.17
N LYS A 359 11.97 7.13 -1.13
CA LYS A 359 12.89 8.10 -1.72
C LYS A 359 13.40 9.08 -0.65
N SER A 360 14.49 9.78 -0.92
CA SER A 360 14.88 10.96 -0.13
C SER A 360 13.73 11.99 -0.14
N ASN A 361 13.41 12.55 1.02
CA ASN A 361 12.26 13.42 1.26
C ASN A 361 10.88 12.77 1.04
N GLY A 362 10.80 11.45 0.83
CA GLY A 362 9.54 10.71 0.83
C GLY A 362 8.93 10.63 2.23
N HIS A 363 7.63 10.36 2.31
CA HIS A 363 6.85 10.41 3.54
C HIS A 363 6.34 9.03 3.95
N LEU A 364 6.41 8.70 5.23
CA LEU A 364 5.77 7.51 5.80
C LEU A 364 4.65 7.93 6.75
N CYS A 365 3.48 7.32 6.58
CA CYS A 365 2.34 7.50 7.48
C CYS A 365 1.79 6.15 7.93
N TYR A 366 2.04 5.76 9.17
CA TYR A 366 1.52 4.51 9.74
C TYR A 366 0.63 4.76 10.95
N ILE A 367 -0.42 3.92 11.06
CA ILE A 367 -1.11 3.71 12.33
C ILE A 367 -0.58 2.43 12.97
N THR A 368 -0.14 2.52 14.24
CA THR A 368 0.42 1.37 14.98
C THR A 368 -0.01 1.42 16.45
N SER A 369 0.34 0.39 17.23
CA SER A 369 0.24 0.49 18.67
C SER A 369 1.17 1.59 19.21
N ASN A 370 0.72 2.36 20.18
CA ASN A 370 1.50 3.41 20.84
C ASN A 370 2.50 2.89 21.88
N LYS A 371 2.57 1.57 22.10
CA LYS A 371 3.43 0.96 23.12
C LYS A 371 4.92 1.28 22.92
N TRP A 372 5.39 1.42 21.68
CA TRP A 372 6.78 1.76 21.38
C TRP A 372 7.21 3.08 22.04
N MET A 373 6.30 4.00 22.33
CA MET A 373 6.61 5.28 22.96
C MET A 373 7.10 5.11 24.41
N ARG A 374 6.61 4.10 25.12
CA ARG A 374 6.83 3.93 26.56
C ARG A 374 7.55 2.63 26.93
N ALA A 375 7.35 1.56 26.17
CA ALA A 375 7.92 0.25 26.46
C ALA A 375 9.46 0.25 26.24
N GLY A 376 10.16 -0.62 27.00
CA GLY A 376 11.61 -0.76 26.90
C GLY A 376 12.06 -1.19 25.50
N TYR A 377 11.33 -2.11 24.86
CA TYR A 377 11.65 -2.55 23.50
C TYR A 377 11.57 -1.42 22.45
N GLY A 378 10.80 -0.36 22.72
CA GLY A 378 10.65 0.79 21.84
C GLY A 378 11.84 1.75 21.83
N GLU A 379 12.83 1.57 22.72
CA GLU A 379 14.01 2.44 22.80
C GLU A 379 14.73 2.57 21.46
N LYS A 380 15.01 1.43 20.81
CA LYS A 380 15.67 1.42 19.49
C LYS A 380 14.83 2.09 18.40
N THR A 381 13.51 1.95 18.45
CA THR A 381 12.58 2.60 17.51
C THR A 381 12.57 4.12 17.72
N ARG A 382 12.53 4.58 18.98
CA ARG A 382 12.62 6.01 19.29
C ARG A 382 13.96 6.62 18.85
N ASP A 383 15.07 5.91 19.11
CA ASP A 383 16.40 6.32 18.67
C ASP A 383 16.49 6.40 17.13
N PHE A 384 15.89 5.42 16.44
CA PHE A 384 15.80 5.41 14.98
C PHE A 384 15.07 6.63 14.45
N PHE A 385 13.89 6.96 15.00
CA PHE A 385 13.14 8.15 14.58
C PHE A 385 13.93 9.44 14.81
N ALA A 386 14.54 9.58 15.97
CA ALA A 386 15.30 10.77 16.31
C ALA A 386 16.50 11.01 15.38
N LYS A 387 17.18 9.94 14.93
CA LYS A 387 18.43 10.04 14.17
C LYS A 387 18.26 9.96 12.67
N ASN A 388 17.22 9.25 12.18
CA ASN A 388 17.12 8.90 10.76
C ASN A 388 15.89 9.50 10.06
N THR A 389 14.98 10.16 10.80
CA THR A 389 13.72 10.67 10.22
C THR A 389 13.45 12.11 10.70
N ASN A 390 12.57 12.80 9.98
CA ASN A 390 11.96 14.04 10.42
C ASN A 390 10.50 13.78 10.80
N PRO A 391 10.16 13.52 12.08
CA PRO A 391 8.77 13.33 12.52
C PRO A 391 8.01 14.66 12.39
N MET A 392 6.91 14.63 11.63
CA MET A 392 6.12 15.83 11.31
C MET A 392 4.82 15.87 12.11
N LEU A 393 4.15 14.72 12.28
CA LEU A 393 2.86 14.62 12.97
C LEU A 393 2.81 13.34 13.81
N LEU A 394 2.39 13.48 15.07
CA LEU A 394 2.12 12.37 15.97
C LEU A 394 0.74 12.56 16.61
N ILE A 395 -0.17 11.62 16.39
CA ILE A 395 -1.45 11.57 17.07
C ILE A 395 -1.46 10.34 17.98
N ASP A 396 -1.59 10.55 19.29
CA ASP A 396 -1.72 9.47 20.28
C ASP A 396 -3.21 9.32 20.67
N PHE A 397 -3.80 8.17 20.35
CA PHE A 397 -5.18 7.84 20.68
C PHE A 397 -5.30 7.23 22.09
N ALA A 398 -4.52 7.71 23.03
CA ALA A 398 -4.53 7.21 24.41
C ALA A 398 -5.94 7.22 25.03
N GLY A 399 -6.41 6.05 25.44
CA GLY A 399 -7.71 5.88 26.07
C GLY A 399 -8.93 5.98 25.15
N VAL A 400 -8.73 6.08 23.84
CA VAL A 400 -9.78 6.04 22.81
C VAL A 400 -9.62 4.82 21.94
N LYS A 401 -10.66 4.00 21.87
CA LYS A 401 -10.65 2.75 21.10
C LYS A 401 -10.91 3.05 19.62
N ILE A 402 -9.90 2.88 18.77
CA ILE A 402 -9.99 3.06 17.31
C ILE A 402 -10.52 1.81 16.63
N PHE A 403 -10.06 0.63 17.03
CA PHE A 403 -10.49 -0.63 16.45
C PHE A 403 -11.56 -1.31 17.30
N GLU A 404 -12.66 -1.72 16.69
CA GLU A 404 -13.78 -2.39 17.41
C GLU A 404 -13.31 -3.67 18.13
N SER A 405 -12.34 -4.37 17.54
CA SER A 405 -11.90 -5.70 18.00
C SER A 405 -10.57 -5.71 18.75
N ALA A 406 -9.92 -4.56 18.94
CA ALA A 406 -8.64 -4.47 19.65
C ALA A 406 -8.78 -3.71 20.98
N THR A 407 -8.02 -4.14 21.98
CA THR A 407 -7.86 -3.45 23.27
C THR A 407 -6.54 -2.67 23.33
N VAL A 408 -5.99 -2.31 22.18
CA VAL A 408 -4.66 -1.68 22.07
C VAL A 408 -4.84 -0.21 21.75
N ASP A 409 -4.23 0.66 22.56
CA ASP A 409 -4.11 2.07 22.24
C ASP A 409 -3.18 2.23 21.04
N THR A 410 -3.57 3.12 20.12
CA THR A 410 -2.86 3.33 18.85
C THR A 410 -2.34 4.74 18.70
N ASN A 411 -1.48 4.93 17.72
CA ASN A 411 -1.01 6.24 17.28
C ASN A 411 -0.90 6.32 15.77
N ILE A 412 -1.06 7.50 15.21
CA ILE A 412 -0.62 7.81 13.85
C ILE A 412 0.70 8.57 13.93
N LEU A 413 1.71 8.11 13.17
CA LEU A 413 2.96 8.81 13.00
C LEU A 413 3.19 9.09 11.52
N LEU A 414 3.38 10.37 11.18
CA LEU A 414 3.83 10.83 9.88
C LEU A 414 5.23 11.39 10.00
N PHE A 415 6.17 10.88 9.20
CA PHE A 415 7.53 11.42 9.11
C PHE A 415 8.03 11.50 7.67
N ALA A 416 9.00 12.37 7.42
CA ALA A 416 9.76 12.40 6.18
C ALA A 416 11.12 11.69 6.34
N LYS A 417 11.62 11.07 5.26
CA LYS A 417 13.00 10.58 5.15
C LYS A 417 13.93 11.73 4.89
N ALA A 418 14.14 12.55 5.91
CA ALA A 418 14.92 13.78 5.89
C ALA A 418 15.63 14.00 7.23
N ALA A 419 16.51 14.98 7.29
CA ALA A 419 17.12 15.40 8.54
C ALA A 419 16.05 15.88 9.53
N ASN A 420 16.20 15.51 10.81
CA ASN A 420 15.24 15.86 11.85
C ASN A 420 15.28 17.38 12.15
N GLU A 421 14.16 18.04 11.95
CA GLU A 421 14.00 19.49 12.23
C GLU A 421 13.65 19.78 13.69
N HIS A 422 13.45 18.75 14.51
CA HIS A 422 13.04 18.84 15.91
C HIS A 422 11.73 19.61 16.12
N LYS A 423 10.82 19.50 15.15
CA LYS A 423 9.48 20.12 15.15
C LYS A 423 8.46 19.08 14.76
N THR A 424 7.74 18.57 15.74
CA THR A 424 6.68 17.59 15.52
C THR A 424 5.36 18.16 16.03
N TRP A 425 4.33 18.16 15.18
CA TRP A 425 2.98 18.48 15.65
C TRP A 425 2.41 17.28 16.41
N CYS A 426 1.99 17.50 17.66
CA CYS A 426 1.49 16.41 18.50
C CYS A 426 0.05 16.69 18.95
N ALA A 427 -0.84 15.70 18.77
CA ALA A 427 -2.19 15.71 19.28
C ALA A 427 -2.43 14.46 20.14
N VAL A 428 -3.08 14.61 21.30
CA VAL A 428 -3.37 13.52 22.22
C VAL A 428 -4.86 13.48 22.51
N THR A 429 -5.50 12.34 22.22
CA THR A 429 -6.90 12.14 22.61
C THR A 429 -7.02 11.72 24.06
N ASN A 430 -8.20 11.91 24.62
CA ASN A 430 -8.56 11.45 25.97
C ASN A 430 -10.07 11.10 26.02
N LYS A 431 -10.54 10.61 27.16
CA LYS A 431 -11.95 10.22 27.33
C LYS A 431 -12.94 11.37 27.14
N GLN A 432 -12.52 12.62 27.32
CA GLN A 432 -13.38 13.81 27.20
C GLN A 432 -13.54 14.24 25.74
N ASN A 433 -12.51 14.04 24.90
CA ASN A 433 -12.51 14.39 23.49
C ASN A 433 -12.59 13.18 22.52
N LYS A 434 -13.10 12.05 23.01
CA LYS A 434 -13.21 10.80 22.21
C LYS A 434 -13.98 10.96 20.90
N ASP A 435 -14.95 11.87 20.85
CA ASP A 435 -15.75 12.14 19.65
C ASP A 435 -14.96 12.92 18.59
N SER A 436 -13.83 13.55 18.95
CA SER A 436 -12.95 14.26 18.04
C SER A 436 -12.32 13.34 16.99
N VAL A 437 -12.25 12.02 17.25
CA VAL A 437 -11.79 11.01 16.28
C VAL A 437 -12.65 10.99 15.02
N LYS A 438 -13.90 11.41 15.08
CA LYS A 438 -14.82 11.50 13.93
C LYS A 438 -14.39 12.60 12.94
N ASN A 439 -13.62 13.60 13.40
CA ASN A 439 -13.07 14.66 12.54
C ASN A 439 -11.65 15.01 13.00
N LEU A 440 -10.70 14.15 12.63
CA LEU A 440 -9.29 14.29 13.01
C LEU A 440 -8.67 15.57 12.50
N SER A 441 -9.05 16.04 11.31
CA SER A 441 -8.50 17.27 10.74
C SER A 441 -8.79 18.48 11.64
N VAL A 442 -10.03 18.61 12.11
CA VAL A 442 -10.41 19.68 13.05
C VAL A 442 -9.72 19.50 14.40
N PHE A 443 -9.69 18.26 14.90
CA PHE A 443 -9.05 17.97 16.19
C PHE A 443 -7.58 18.36 16.21
N VAL A 444 -6.82 17.97 15.18
CA VAL A 444 -5.38 18.26 15.09
C VAL A 444 -5.12 19.75 14.91
N GLN A 445 -5.96 20.47 14.17
CA GLN A 445 -5.83 21.92 14.02
C GLN A 445 -6.08 22.70 15.31
N GLN A 446 -6.85 22.15 16.24
CA GLN A 446 -7.17 22.77 17.53
C GLN A 446 -6.24 22.34 18.67
N SER A 447 -5.32 21.38 18.42
CA SER A 447 -4.35 20.86 19.38
C SER A 447 -3.03 21.59 19.28
#